data_f6d2749fe02bf129b90ec341455039f9
#
_entry.id   f6d2749fe02bf129b90ec341455039f9
#
_cell.length_a   1.000
_cell.length_b   1.000
_cell.length_c   1.000
_cell.angle_alpha   90.00
_cell.angle_beta   90.00
_cell.angle_gamma   90.00
#
_symmetry.space_group_name_H-M   'P 1'
#
loop_
_entity.id
_entity.type
_entity.pdbx_description
1 polymer ?
#
loop_
_entity_poly.entity_id
_entity_poly.type
_entity_poly.pdbx_seq_one_letter_code
_entity_poly.pdbx_strand_id
1 'polypeptide(L)'
;MKNIDKLSIEKAYLLFDSKEIDNFEVGTLKGLQQIHKFLFDGLYDFAGEIRTLNISKGNFRFANSLYLKEILDKIETMNENTFEEIIAKYVEMNIAHPFMEGNGRTMRIWLDMMLKKNLKKVVNWQFVDKELYLQSMERSPINDLELRFLLNAN
;
A
#
# COMPACT_ATOMS: atom_id res chain seq x y z
N MET A 1 7.14 -24.85 8.82
CA MET A 1 6.71 -23.85 7.82
C MET A 1 6.35 -22.55 8.53
N LYS A 2 6.91 -21.44 8.08
CA LYS A 2 6.60 -20.13 8.66
C LYS A 2 5.24 -19.67 8.21
N ASN A 3 4.41 -19.20 9.15
CA ASN A 3 3.16 -18.53 8.81
C ASN A 3 3.46 -17.04 8.57
N ILE A 4 3.71 -16.69 7.32
CA ILE A 4 4.12 -15.32 6.94
C ILE A 4 3.05 -14.30 7.29
N ASP A 5 1.77 -14.62 7.06
CA ASP A 5 0.68 -13.71 7.41
C ASP A 5 0.67 -13.37 8.89
N LYS A 6 0.73 -14.38 9.74
CA LYS A 6 0.73 -14.18 11.19
C LYS A 6 1.95 -13.38 11.64
N LEU A 7 3.12 -13.74 11.15
CA LEU A 7 4.36 -13.07 11.55
C LEU A 7 4.41 -11.63 11.08
N SER A 8 3.90 -11.35 9.86
CA SER A 8 3.86 -9.98 9.36
C SER A 8 2.84 -9.12 10.10
N ILE A 9 1.73 -9.70 10.57
CA ILE A 9 0.76 -8.99 11.42
C ILE A 9 1.41 -8.61 12.75
N GLU A 10 2.14 -9.53 13.36
CA GLU A 10 2.89 -9.26 14.61
C GLU A 10 3.91 -8.14 14.40
N LYS A 11 4.59 -8.15 13.27
CA LYS A 11 5.53 -7.08 12.89
C LYS A 11 4.81 -5.74 12.70
N ALA A 12 3.60 -5.74 12.13
CA ALA A 12 2.81 -4.51 11.98
C ALA A 12 2.47 -3.91 13.34
N TYR A 13 2.02 -4.72 14.29
CA TYR A 13 1.79 -4.23 15.66
C TYR A 13 3.06 -3.68 16.28
N LEU A 14 4.17 -4.37 16.13
CA LEU A 14 5.47 -3.91 16.65
C LEU A 14 5.87 -2.58 16.02
N LEU A 15 5.64 -2.40 14.72
CA LEU A 15 5.98 -1.17 14.01
C LEU A 15 5.30 0.04 14.65
N PHE A 16 4.03 -0.10 15.02
CA PHE A 16 3.27 0.99 15.67
C PHE A 16 3.63 1.12 17.17
N ASP A 17 3.70 0.01 17.88
CA ASP A 17 3.95 0.01 19.32
C ASP A 17 5.33 0.54 19.68
N SER A 18 6.34 0.22 18.87
CA SER A 18 7.71 0.71 19.07
C SER A 18 7.90 2.15 18.59
N LYS A 19 6.92 2.70 17.87
CA LYS A 19 6.99 4.01 17.20
C LYS A 19 8.07 4.09 16.13
N GLU A 20 8.58 2.97 15.67
CA GLU A 20 9.55 2.91 14.57
C GLU A 20 8.98 3.57 13.31
N ILE A 21 7.66 3.45 13.10
CA ILE A 21 6.96 4.05 11.96
C ILE A 21 7.17 5.56 11.87
N ASP A 22 7.39 6.23 13.01
CA ASP A 22 7.61 7.68 13.05
C ASP A 22 8.92 8.09 12.36
N ASN A 23 9.82 7.15 12.16
CA ASN A 23 11.10 7.39 11.48
C ASN A 23 11.02 7.18 9.97
N PHE A 24 9.88 6.71 9.45
CA PHE A 24 9.73 6.40 8.03
C PHE A 24 9.23 7.61 7.25
N GLU A 25 9.60 7.69 5.98
CA GLU A 25 9.09 8.73 5.09
C GLU A 25 7.62 8.48 4.79
N VAL A 26 6.87 9.56 4.60
CA VAL A 26 5.44 9.51 4.32
C VAL A 26 5.20 9.81 2.84
N GLY A 27 4.46 8.92 2.17
CA GLY A 27 4.01 9.14 0.80
C GLY A 27 5.07 8.96 -0.28
N THR A 28 6.26 8.52 0.07
CA THR A 28 7.35 8.29 -0.89
C THR A 28 7.53 6.80 -1.16
N LEU A 29 8.23 6.48 -2.26
CA LEU A 29 8.61 5.11 -2.54
C LEU A 29 9.53 4.57 -1.44
N LYS A 30 10.47 5.39 -0.99
CA LYS A 30 11.36 5.01 0.11
C LYS A 30 10.57 4.63 1.36
N GLY A 31 9.57 5.43 1.73
CA GLY A 31 8.70 5.12 2.86
C GLY A 31 7.96 3.81 2.69
N LEU A 32 7.45 3.54 1.50
CA LEU A 32 6.79 2.28 1.18
C LEU A 32 7.77 1.10 1.33
N GLN A 33 8.99 1.24 0.84
CA GLN A 33 10.03 0.22 0.98
C GLN A 33 10.44 0.00 2.44
N GLN A 34 10.49 1.05 3.23
CA GLN A 34 10.78 0.97 4.66
C GLN A 34 9.72 0.13 5.39
N ILE A 35 8.44 0.35 5.07
CA ILE A 35 7.34 -0.42 5.64
C ILE A 35 7.48 -1.90 5.24
N HIS A 36 7.65 -2.17 3.96
CA HIS A 36 7.77 -3.54 3.44
C HIS A 36 8.95 -4.26 4.09
N LYS A 37 10.09 -3.60 4.17
CA LYS A 37 11.29 -4.16 4.80
C LYS A 37 11.03 -4.53 6.25
N PHE A 38 10.39 -3.65 7.01
CA PHE A 38 10.09 -3.92 8.41
C PHE A 38 9.15 -5.12 8.58
N LEU A 39 8.09 -5.17 7.78
CA LEU A 39 7.08 -6.24 7.90
C LEU A 39 7.61 -7.61 7.49
N PHE A 40 8.46 -7.65 6.48
CA PHE A 40 8.83 -8.90 5.83
C PHE A 40 10.31 -9.28 5.95
N ASP A 41 11.10 -8.51 6.69
CA ASP A 41 12.50 -8.84 6.93
C ASP A 41 12.60 -10.20 7.62
N GLY A 42 13.41 -11.09 7.05
CA GLY A 42 13.53 -12.46 7.53
C GLY A 42 12.39 -13.39 7.10
N LEU A 43 11.34 -12.86 6.45
CA LEU A 43 10.20 -13.64 5.95
C LEU A 43 10.29 -13.85 4.44
N TYR A 44 10.72 -12.82 3.72
CA TYR A 44 10.98 -12.86 2.28
C TYR A 44 12.40 -12.38 2.02
N ASP A 45 13.09 -13.03 1.09
CA ASP A 45 14.44 -12.60 0.67
C ASP A 45 14.42 -11.23 0.02
N PHE A 46 13.29 -10.87 -0.59
CA PHE A 46 13.12 -9.61 -1.31
C PHE A 46 12.52 -8.49 -0.46
N ALA A 47 12.51 -8.62 0.88
CA ALA A 47 11.91 -7.59 1.74
C ALA A 47 12.50 -6.21 1.46
N GLY A 48 11.61 -5.25 1.14
CA GLY A 48 12.00 -3.87 0.80
C GLY A 48 12.48 -3.66 -0.63
N GLU A 49 12.54 -4.69 -1.45
CA GLU A 49 13.08 -4.61 -2.82
C GLU A 49 11.97 -4.54 -3.86
N ILE A 50 12.17 -3.67 -4.85
CA ILE A 50 11.24 -3.54 -5.98
C ILE A 50 11.42 -4.75 -6.91
N ARG A 51 10.30 -5.31 -7.36
CA ARG A 51 10.31 -6.48 -8.23
C ARG A 51 10.93 -6.21 -9.60
N THR A 52 11.48 -7.24 -10.18
CA THR A 52 12.03 -7.21 -11.54
C THR A 52 11.26 -8.12 -12.50
N LEU A 53 10.21 -8.80 -12.00
CA LEU A 53 9.39 -9.72 -12.77
C LEU A 53 7.96 -9.19 -12.87
N ASN A 54 7.27 -9.59 -13.94
CA ASN A 54 5.86 -9.29 -14.09
C ASN A 54 5.03 -10.17 -13.17
N ILE A 55 3.98 -9.61 -12.59
CA ILE A 55 3.05 -10.32 -11.71
C ILE A 55 1.61 -10.01 -12.10
N SER A 56 0.72 -10.94 -11.74
CA SER A 56 -0.71 -10.77 -11.95
C SER A 56 -1.48 -11.43 -10.82
N LYS A 57 -2.74 -11.05 -10.66
CA LYS A 57 -3.66 -11.67 -9.71
C LYS A 57 -4.98 -11.92 -10.43
N GLY A 58 -5.31 -13.19 -10.62
CA GLY A 58 -6.45 -13.55 -11.46
C GLY A 58 -6.25 -13.01 -12.87
N ASN A 59 -7.23 -12.26 -13.37
CA ASN A 59 -7.17 -11.64 -14.69
C ASN A 59 -6.53 -10.25 -14.69
N PHE A 60 -6.17 -9.74 -13.52
CA PHE A 60 -5.58 -8.41 -13.40
C PHE A 60 -4.06 -8.49 -13.53
N ARG A 61 -3.53 -7.76 -14.51
CA ARG A 61 -2.08 -7.60 -14.69
C ARG A 61 -1.64 -6.29 -14.08
N PHE A 62 -0.68 -6.36 -13.18
CA PHE A 62 -0.06 -5.16 -12.62
C PHE A 62 0.94 -4.57 -13.62
N ALA A 63 1.46 -3.40 -13.30
CA ALA A 63 2.37 -2.68 -14.20
C ALA A 63 3.52 -3.57 -14.67
N ASN A 64 3.89 -3.42 -15.94
CA ASN A 64 5.02 -4.15 -16.52
C ASN A 64 6.32 -3.72 -15.83
N SER A 65 7.11 -4.70 -15.40
CA SER A 65 8.36 -4.45 -14.67
C SER A 65 9.37 -3.59 -15.44
N LEU A 66 9.31 -3.60 -16.76
CA LEU A 66 10.20 -2.77 -17.59
C LEU A 66 9.97 -1.28 -17.40
N TYR A 67 8.73 -0.88 -17.08
CA TYR A 67 8.33 0.53 -16.90
C TYR A 67 8.11 0.90 -15.45
N LEU A 68 8.33 -0.04 -14.54
CA LEU A 68 7.95 0.14 -13.14
C LEU A 68 8.67 1.33 -12.50
N LYS A 69 9.96 1.49 -12.76
CA LYS A 69 10.72 2.62 -12.21
C LYS A 69 10.12 3.97 -12.62
N GLU A 70 9.79 4.13 -13.89
CA GLU A 70 9.21 5.38 -14.40
C GLU A 70 7.84 5.63 -13.79
N ILE A 71 7.03 4.58 -13.64
CA ILE A 71 5.71 4.66 -13.03
C ILE A 71 5.83 5.09 -11.56
N LEU A 72 6.74 4.48 -10.82
CA LEU A 72 6.96 4.80 -9.40
C LEU A 72 7.47 6.24 -9.23
N ASP A 73 8.35 6.70 -10.12
CA ASP A 73 8.84 8.08 -10.09
C ASP A 73 7.67 9.08 -10.29
N LYS A 74 6.74 8.77 -11.17
CA LYS A 74 5.55 9.61 -11.39
C LYS A 74 4.62 9.61 -10.18
N ILE A 75 4.42 8.46 -9.57
CA ILE A 75 3.55 8.34 -8.40
C ILE A 75 4.07 9.22 -7.25
N GLU A 76 5.39 9.27 -7.05
CA GLU A 76 5.97 10.12 -6.02
C GLU A 76 5.64 11.59 -6.19
N THR A 77 5.43 12.05 -7.42
CA THR A 77 5.11 13.46 -7.68
C THR A 77 3.63 13.79 -7.49
N MET A 78 2.78 12.80 -7.30
CA MET A 78 1.34 13.03 -7.13
C MET A 78 1.05 13.74 -5.81
N ASN A 79 0.07 14.64 -5.84
CA ASN A 79 -0.32 15.43 -4.67
C ASN A 79 -1.04 14.58 -3.62
N GLU A 80 -0.95 15.00 -2.37
CA GLU A 80 -1.61 14.34 -1.24
C GLU A 80 -2.23 15.37 -0.28
N ASN A 81 -2.81 16.43 -0.86
CA ASN A 81 -3.41 17.52 -0.07
C ASN A 81 -4.88 17.27 0.28
N THR A 82 -5.58 16.47 -0.50
CA THR A 82 -6.99 16.13 -0.27
C THR A 82 -7.16 14.63 -0.19
N PHE A 83 -8.30 14.21 0.36
CA PHE A 83 -8.64 12.79 0.43
C PHE A 83 -8.65 12.15 -0.97
N GLU A 84 -9.26 12.83 -1.93
CA GLU A 84 -9.36 12.35 -3.31
C GLU A 84 -7.98 12.19 -3.96
N GLU A 85 -7.08 13.13 -3.73
CA GLU A 85 -5.70 13.05 -4.23
C GLU A 85 -4.94 11.88 -3.62
N ILE A 86 -5.09 11.68 -2.32
CA ILE A 86 -4.42 10.57 -1.62
C ILE A 86 -4.95 9.23 -2.13
N ILE A 87 -6.27 9.11 -2.32
CA ILE A 87 -6.84 7.87 -2.86
C ILE A 87 -6.37 7.63 -4.29
N ALA A 88 -6.32 8.68 -5.13
CA ALA A 88 -5.80 8.55 -6.50
C ALA A 88 -4.35 8.03 -6.50
N LYS A 89 -3.51 8.55 -5.61
CA LYS A 89 -2.14 8.11 -5.44
C LYS A 89 -2.05 6.65 -4.99
N TYR A 90 -2.90 6.28 -4.05
CA TYR A 90 -3.02 4.90 -3.56
C TYR A 90 -3.44 3.93 -4.67
N VAL A 91 -4.41 4.32 -5.49
CA VAL A 91 -4.87 3.52 -6.64
C VAL A 91 -3.74 3.29 -7.63
N GLU A 92 -2.98 4.34 -7.97
CA GLU A 92 -1.85 4.22 -8.87
C GLU A 92 -0.76 3.29 -8.30
N MET A 93 -0.50 3.37 -7.01
CA MET A 93 0.46 2.47 -6.36
C MET A 93 -0.04 1.01 -6.38
N ASN A 94 -1.35 0.79 -6.26
CA ASN A 94 -1.92 -0.55 -6.37
C ASN A 94 -1.77 -1.11 -7.78
N ILE A 95 -1.94 -0.28 -8.81
CA ILE A 95 -1.70 -0.69 -10.20
C ILE A 95 -0.23 -1.04 -10.40
N ALA A 96 0.67 -0.23 -9.84
CA ALA A 96 2.10 -0.48 -9.91
C ALA A 96 2.49 -1.79 -9.21
N HIS A 97 1.97 -2.03 -8.03
CA HIS A 97 2.19 -3.26 -7.27
C HIS A 97 3.68 -3.59 -7.20
N PRO A 98 4.48 -2.78 -6.48
CA PRO A 98 5.94 -2.78 -6.68
C PRO A 98 6.68 -3.97 -6.11
N PHE A 99 6.07 -4.77 -5.23
CA PHE A 99 6.74 -5.91 -4.62
C PHE A 99 6.21 -7.23 -5.16
N MET A 100 7.02 -8.29 -5.08
CA MET A 100 6.59 -9.62 -5.52
C MET A 100 5.42 -10.14 -4.68
N GLU A 101 5.44 -9.89 -3.38
CA GLU A 101 4.41 -10.26 -2.42
C GLU A 101 4.33 -9.22 -1.32
N GLY A 102 3.22 -9.18 -0.57
CA GLY A 102 3.11 -8.29 0.58
C GLY A 102 2.71 -6.87 0.25
N ASN A 103 2.21 -6.61 -0.97
CA ASN A 103 1.83 -5.26 -1.40
C ASN A 103 0.65 -4.71 -0.60
N GLY A 104 -0.40 -5.50 -0.40
CA GLY A 104 -1.65 -5.01 0.21
C GLY A 104 -1.45 -4.43 1.60
N ARG A 105 -0.87 -5.20 2.50
CA ARG A 105 -0.66 -4.76 3.88
C ARG A 105 0.27 -3.55 3.95
N THR A 106 1.35 -3.58 3.20
CA THR A 106 2.31 -2.49 3.13
C THR A 106 1.63 -1.20 2.63
N MET A 107 0.83 -1.31 1.58
CA MET A 107 0.17 -0.16 0.96
C MET A 107 -0.91 0.43 1.86
N ARG A 108 -1.64 -0.39 2.62
CA ARG A 108 -2.64 0.13 3.55
C ARG A 108 -2.00 0.97 4.65
N ILE A 109 -0.85 0.54 5.17
CA ILE A 109 -0.09 1.32 6.16
C ILE A 109 0.39 2.63 5.52
N TRP A 110 0.91 2.56 4.31
CA TRP A 110 1.37 3.74 3.56
C TRP A 110 0.25 4.76 3.35
N LEU A 111 -0.95 4.27 2.97
CA LEU A 111 -2.14 5.10 2.83
C LEU A 111 -2.49 5.81 4.14
N ASP A 112 -2.53 5.07 5.25
CA ASP A 112 -2.85 5.63 6.56
C ASP A 112 -1.83 6.68 7.00
N MET A 113 -0.57 6.50 6.66
CA MET A 113 0.47 7.50 6.97
C MET A 113 0.21 8.81 6.24
N MET A 114 -0.15 8.75 4.95
CA MET A 114 -0.50 9.94 4.16
C MET A 114 -1.73 10.64 4.72
N LEU A 115 -2.77 9.88 5.04
CA LEU A 115 -4.01 10.41 5.61
C LEU A 115 -3.76 11.06 6.96
N LYS A 116 -3.00 10.43 7.82
CA LYS A 116 -2.69 10.97 9.15
C LYS A 116 -1.91 12.26 9.07
N LYS A 117 -0.88 12.29 8.22
CA LYS A 117 -0.03 13.48 8.06
C LYS A 117 -0.82 14.66 7.51
N ASN A 118 -1.61 14.44 6.48
CA ASN A 118 -2.22 15.52 5.71
C ASN A 118 -3.63 15.88 6.17
N LEU A 119 -4.40 14.91 6.69
CA LEU A 119 -5.81 15.09 7.03
C LEU A 119 -6.13 14.77 8.50
N LYS A 120 -5.15 14.35 9.29
CA LYS A 120 -5.31 14.01 10.71
C LYS A 120 -6.31 12.88 10.95
N LYS A 121 -6.43 11.94 10.01
CA LYS A 121 -7.31 10.79 10.14
C LYS A 121 -6.64 9.55 9.52
N VAL A 122 -7.20 8.38 9.83
CA VAL A 122 -6.81 7.11 9.23
C VAL A 122 -8.06 6.32 8.89
N VAL A 123 -7.93 5.29 8.07
CA VAL A 123 -9.03 4.38 7.78
C VAL A 123 -9.21 3.43 8.97
N ASN A 124 -10.44 3.26 9.41
CA ASN A 124 -10.75 2.25 10.42
C ASN A 124 -11.05 0.92 9.72
N TRP A 125 -9.99 0.16 9.45
CA TRP A 125 -10.08 -1.06 8.67
C TRP A 125 -10.99 -2.13 9.29
N GLN A 126 -11.24 -2.08 10.60
CA GLN A 126 -12.17 -3.00 11.26
C GLN A 126 -13.59 -2.91 10.70
N PHE A 127 -13.98 -1.70 10.27
CA PHE A 127 -15.33 -1.44 9.77
C PHE A 127 -15.41 -1.48 8.25
N VAL A 128 -14.31 -1.79 7.56
CA VAL A 128 -14.31 -1.94 6.11
C VAL A 128 -14.57 -3.40 5.76
N ASP A 129 -15.66 -3.66 5.03
CA ASP A 129 -15.97 -5.01 4.55
C ASP A 129 -14.90 -5.44 3.56
N LYS A 130 -14.26 -6.58 3.83
CA LYS A 130 -13.13 -7.06 3.05
C LYS A 130 -13.51 -7.32 1.59
N GLU A 131 -14.67 -7.94 1.36
CA GLU A 131 -15.11 -8.29 0.02
C GLU A 131 -15.44 -7.05 -0.81
N LEU A 132 -16.17 -6.10 -0.20
CA LEU A 132 -16.47 -4.82 -0.85
C LEU A 132 -15.18 -4.05 -1.16
N TYR A 133 -14.22 -4.08 -0.24
CA TYR A 133 -12.92 -3.43 -0.45
C TYR A 133 -12.19 -4.03 -1.66
N LEU A 134 -12.11 -5.35 -1.74
CA LEU A 134 -11.42 -6.01 -2.87
C LEU A 134 -12.11 -5.70 -4.20
N GLN A 135 -13.45 -5.71 -4.23
CA GLN A 135 -14.22 -5.35 -5.42
C GLN A 135 -13.98 -3.90 -5.83
N SER A 136 -13.99 -2.98 -4.86
CA SER A 136 -13.75 -1.56 -5.16
C SER A 136 -12.32 -1.31 -5.64
N MET A 137 -11.36 -2.06 -5.14
CA MET A 137 -9.97 -1.98 -5.62
C MET A 137 -9.83 -2.47 -7.06
N GLU A 138 -10.53 -3.54 -7.42
CA GLU A 138 -10.53 -4.04 -8.80
C GLU A 138 -11.08 -3.01 -9.79
N ARG A 139 -12.10 -2.24 -9.39
CA ARG A 139 -12.71 -1.21 -10.23
C ARG A 139 -11.94 0.10 -10.23
N SER A 140 -11.13 0.33 -9.21
CA SER A 140 -10.50 1.63 -8.95
C SER A 140 -9.64 2.16 -10.11
N PRO A 141 -8.97 1.33 -10.92
CA PRO A 141 -8.21 1.86 -12.06
C PRO A 141 -9.06 2.61 -13.08
N ILE A 142 -10.35 2.26 -13.19
CA ILE A 142 -11.29 2.90 -14.10
C ILE A 142 -12.15 3.92 -13.37
N ASN A 143 -12.64 3.57 -12.17
CA ASN A 143 -13.51 4.43 -11.37
C ASN A 143 -13.27 4.12 -9.88
N ASP A 144 -12.78 5.10 -9.14
CA ASP A 144 -12.43 4.95 -7.73
C ASP A 144 -13.50 5.53 -6.78
N LEU A 145 -14.68 5.90 -7.26
CA LEU A 145 -15.73 6.50 -6.41
C LEU A 145 -16.20 5.54 -5.32
N GLU A 146 -16.35 4.26 -5.65
CA GLU A 146 -16.75 3.24 -4.69
C GLU A 146 -15.70 3.10 -3.58
N LEU A 147 -14.43 3.07 -3.96
CA LEU A 147 -13.32 3.00 -3.01
C LEU A 147 -13.27 4.25 -2.12
N ARG A 148 -13.43 5.42 -2.70
CA ARG A 148 -13.46 6.68 -1.94
C ARG A 148 -14.57 6.67 -0.90
N PHE A 149 -15.78 6.26 -1.32
CA PHE A 149 -16.92 6.18 -0.41
C PHE A 149 -16.64 5.20 0.73
N LEU A 150 -16.18 4.01 0.41
CA LEU A 150 -15.92 2.96 1.38
C LEU A 150 -14.88 3.38 2.42
N LEU A 151 -13.78 3.98 1.99
CA LEU A 151 -12.69 4.35 2.89
C LEU A 151 -12.97 5.65 3.64
N ASN A 152 -13.73 6.58 3.06
CA ASN A 152 -14.04 7.85 3.72
C ASN A 152 -15.10 7.70 4.81
N ALA A 153 -15.99 6.72 4.69
CA ALA A 153 -17.06 6.48 5.66
C ALA A 153 -16.53 5.94 6.99
N ASN A 154 -15.29 5.49 7.00
CA ASN A 154 -14.66 4.86 8.15
C ASN A 154 -13.35 5.53 8.49
#